data_0b6515bf496941ad7501f27f0c3a63fa
#
_entry.id   0b6515bf496941ad7501f27f0c3a63fa
#
_cell.length_a   1.000
_cell.length_b   1.000
_cell.length_c   1.000
_cell.angle_alpha   90.00
_cell.angle_beta   90.00
_cell.angle_gamma   90.00
#
_symmetry.space_group_name_H-M   'P 1'
#
loop_
_entity.id
_entity.type
_entity.pdbx_description
1 polymer ?
#
loop_
_entity_poly.entity_id
_entity_poly.type
_entity_poly.pdbx_seq_one_letter_code
_entity_poly.pdbx_strand_id
1 'polypeptide(L)'
;VNFTDAEELARNRDAQDVLAPLRAQFDIPSDVRYFDGNSLGPLTLRSRELLHHTIEVEWRERLIRSWNEDWLAMPQRVGNMIAPLIGAAPDSVISCDNTSINLHKALMSAVALRPGRTEIVIDINNFPTDIYIAQSVADQHGLKLVAVPAEEIIGAISERTAVVTATHVDYRSAKILDAPAITAASHQNGALMVWDLAHTAGAVPFDASAL
;
A
#
# COMPACT_ATOMS: atom_id res chain seq x y z
N VAL A 1 27.85 -19.21 11.67
CA VAL A 1 26.67 -19.91 12.25
C VAL A 1 26.76 -21.35 11.76
N ASN A 2 26.86 -22.31 12.69
CA ASN A 2 26.84 -23.72 12.35
C ASN A 2 25.45 -24.09 11.85
N PHE A 3 25.34 -24.90 10.80
CA PHE A 3 24.05 -25.28 10.20
C PHE A 3 23.14 -25.98 11.21
N THR A 4 23.69 -26.80 12.09
CA THR A 4 22.96 -27.51 13.15
C THR A 4 22.31 -26.55 14.15
N ASP A 5 23.03 -25.48 14.55
CA ASP A 5 22.54 -24.49 15.51
C ASP A 5 21.40 -23.64 14.87
N ALA A 6 21.49 -23.35 13.56
CA ALA A 6 20.47 -22.63 12.83
C ALA A 6 19.19 -23.46 12.68
N GLU A 7 19.31 -24.76 12.43
CA GLU A 7 18.18 -25.68 12.33
C GLU A 7 17.46 -25.86 13.67
N GLU A 8 18.21 -26.01 14.75
CA GLU A 8 17.66 -26.10 16.11
C GLU A 8 16.94 -24.80 16.50
N LEU A 9 17.52 -23.65 16.20
CA LEU A 9 16.90 -22.36 16.43
C LEU A 9 15.59 -22.21 15.63
N ALA A 10 15.58 -22.63 14.36
CA ALA A 10 14.37 -22.60 13.53
C ALA A 10 13.28 -23.49 14.12
N ARG A 11 13.58 -24.75 14.48
CA ARG A 11 12.61 -25.66 15.10
C ARG A 11 12.05 -25.12 16.41
N ASN A 12 12.88 -24.49 17.24
CA ASN A 12 12.44 -23.90 18.51
C ASN A 12 11.51 -22.72 18.28
N ARG A 13 11.75 -21.89 17.24
CA ARG A 13 10.85 -20.79 16.86
C ARG A 13 9.55 -21.29 16.28
N ASP A 14 9.59 -22.30 15.41
CA ASP A 14 8.39 -22.92 14.83
C ASP A 14 7.49 -23.51 15.92
N ALA A 15 8.08 -24.15 16.94
CA ALA A 15 7.32 -24.71 18.06
C ALA A 15 6.64 -23.65 18.96
N GLN A 16 7.11 -22.40 18.91
CA GLN A 16 6.57 -21.26 19.67
C GLN A 16 5.73 -20.31 18.82
N ASP A 17 5.58 -20.59 17.52
CA ASP A 17 4.89 -19.70 16.59
C ASP A 17 3.36 -19.74 16.84
N VAL A 18 2.85 -18.67 17.45
CA VAL A 18 1.41 -18.50 17.71
C VAL A 18 0.57 -18.35 16.44
N LEU A 19 1.21 -18.04 15.30
CA LEU A 19 0.55 -17.90 14.01
C LEU A 19 0.51 -19.21 13.21
N ALA A 20 1.25 -20.26 13.63
CA ALA A 20 1.30 -21.55 12.95
C ALA A 20 -0.08 -22.13 12.57
N PRO A 21 -1.14 -22.05 13.43
CA PRO A 21 -2.47 -22.54 13.07
C PRO A 21 -3.10 -21.79 11.88
N LEU A 22 -2.73 -20.54 11.61
CA LEU A 22 -3.27 -19.76 10.51
C LEU A 22 -2.85 -20.31 9.15
N ARG A 23 -1.73 -21.06 9.07
CA ARG A 23 -1.27 -21.71 7.84
C ARG A 23 -2.35 -22.61 7.22
N ALA A 24 -3.17 -23.26 8.03
CA ALA A 24 -4.26 -24.14 7.58
C ALA A 24 -5.42 -23.38 6.90
N GLN A 25 -5.47 -22.07 7.02
CA GLN A 25 -6.48 -21.23 6.35
C GLN A 25 -6.12 -20.91 4.88
N PHE A 26 -4.90 -21.25 4.45
CA PHE A 26 -4.40 -20.97 3.10
C PHE A 26 -4.28 -22.25 2.29
N ASP A 27 -4.69 -22.20 1.03
CA ASP A 27 -4.51 -23.27 0.06
C ASP A 27 -3.20 -23.06 -0.72
N ILE A 28 -2.11 -23.56 -0.15
CA ILE A 28 -0.79 -23.50 -0.75
C ILE A 28 -0.32 -24.93 -1.05
N PRO A 29 0.17 -25.23 -2.27
CA PRO A 29 0.72 -26.54 -2.60
C PRO A 29 1.77 -27.00 -1.58
N SER A 30 1.76 -28.27 -1.22
CA SER A 30 2.61 -28.82 -0.14
C SER A 30 4.11 -28.83 -0.48
N ASP A 31 4.44 -28.82 -1.77
CA ASP A 31 5.81 -28.81 -2.31
C ASP A 31 6.37 -27.39 -2.54
N VAL A 32 5.54 -26.36 -2.32
CA VAL A 32 5.94 -24.95 -2.49
C VAL A 32 6.25 -24.30 -1.14
N ARG A 33 7.39 -23.62 -1.08
CA ARG A 33 7.74 -22.67 -0.02
C ARG A 33 7.51 -21.26 -0.55
N TYR A 34 6.30 -20.73 -0.30
CA TYR A 34 5.85 -19.45 -0.86
C TYR A 34 6.22 -18.28 0.04
N PHE A 35 7.10 -17.40 -0.43
CA PHE A 35 7.58 -16.22 0.28
C PHE A 35 7.24 -14.89 -0.41
N ASP A 36 6.48 -14.93 -1.52
CA ASP A 36 6.12 -13.74 -2.30
C ASP A 36 4.65 -13.35 -2.14
N GLY A 37 4.15 -13.46 -0.90
CA GLY A 37 2.76 -13.10 -0.56
C GLY A 37 2.45 -11.61 -0.77
N ASN A 38 3.48 -10.76 -0.90
CA ASN A 38 3.30 -9.34 -1.16
C ASN A 38 2.97 -9.05 -2.64
N SER A 39 3.56 -9.80 -3.58
CA SER A 39 3.21 -9.69 -4.99
C SER A 39 1.83 -10.29 -5.28
N LEU A 40 1.55 -11.47 -4.72
CA LEU A 40 0.26 -12.13 -4.79
C LEU A 40 0.02 -12.93 -3.51
N GLY A 41 -0.97 -12.51 -2.71
CA GLY A 41 -1.37 -13.26 -1.52
C GLY A 41 -1.86 -14.67 -1.89
N PRO A 42 -1.47 -15.71 -1.14
CA PRO A 42 -1.97 -17.05 -1.37
C PRO A 42 -3.48 -17.11 -1.12
N LEU A 43 -4.17 -17.98 -1.86
CA LEU A 43 -5.62 -18.14 -1.74
C LEU A 43 -5.99 -18.60 -0.33
N THR A 44 -6.86 -17.87 0.35
CA THR A 44 -7.49 -18.36 1.58
C THR A 44 -8.69 -19.24 1.26
N LEU A 45 -8.97 -20.23 2.09
CA LEU A 45 -10.17 -21.07 1.96
C LEU A 45 -11.44 -20.21 2.01
N ARG A 46 -11.46 -19.20 2.89
CA ARG A 46 -12.57 -18.25 3.01
C ARG A 46 -12.78 -17.41 1.75
N SER A 47 -11.71 -16.93 1.11
CA SER A 47 -11.83 -16.18 -0.16
C SER A 47 -12.42 -17.04 -1.28
N ARG A 48 -12.06 -18.33 -1.34
CA ARG A 48 -12.65 -19.27 -2.30
C ARG A 48 -14.16 -19.40 -2.09
N GLU A 49 -14.60 -19.62 -0.85
CA GLU A 49 -16.02 -19.71 -0.52
C GLU A 49 -16.79 -18.45 -0.90
N LEU A 50 -16.25 -17.27 -0.57
CA LEU A 50 -16.86 -15.99 -0.90
C LEU A 50 -16.98 -15.78 -2.42
N LEU A 51 -15.94 -16.10 -3.17
CA LEU A 51 -15.99 -15.99 -4.64
C LEU A 51 -17.04 -16.91 -5.25
N HIS A 52 -17.15 -18.17 -4.76
CA HIS A 52 -18.23 -19.07 -5.19
C HIS A 52 -19.61 -18.52 -4.83
N HIS A 53 -19.78 -17.99 -3.63
CA HIS A 53 -21.04 -17.37 -3.21
C HIS A 53 -21.39 -16.16 -4.09
N THR A 54 -20.44 -15.30 -4.36
CA THR A 54 -20.64 -14.13 -5.21
C THR A 54 -21.08 -14.53 -6.63
N ILE A 55 -20.45 -15.55 -7.21
CA ILE A 55 -20.82 -16.03 -8.55
C ILE A 55 -22.21 -16.68 -8.55
N GLU A 56 -22.45 -17.66 -7.66
CA GLU A 56 -23.62 -18.51 -7.71
C GLU A 56 -24.87 -17.86 -7.12
N VAL A 57 -24.73 -17.02 -6.10
CA VAL A 57 -25.88 -16.43 -5.41
C VAL A 57 -26.03 -14.97 -5.78
N GLU A 58 -25.03 -14.15 -5.51
CA GLU A 58 -25.15 -12.72 -5.67
C GLU A 58 -25.32 -12.31 -7.14
N TRP A 59 -24.51 -12.88 -8.05
CA TRP A 59 -24.58 -12.57 -9.47
C TRP A 59 -25.67 -13.39 -10.17
N ARG A 60 -25.61 -14.73 -10.13
CA ARG A 60 -26.50 -15.60 -10.90
C ARG A 60 -27.96 -15.51 -10.47
N GLU A 61 -28.24 -15.48 -9.16
CA GLU A 61 -29.63 -15.53 -8.66
C GLU A 61 -30.19 -14.14 -8.34
N ARG A 62 -29.38 -13.26 -7.74
CA ARG A 62 -29.84 -11.96 -7.27
C ARG A 62 -29.72 -10.87 -8.32
N LEU A 63 -28.79 -10.99 -9.28
CA LEU A 63 -28.59 -10.05 -10.38
C LEU A 63 -28.39 -8.61 -9.85
N ILE A 64 -29.08 -7.65 -10.47
CA ILE A 64 -28.96 -6.22 -10.11
C ILE A 64 -29.32 -5.91 -8.64
N ARG A 65 -30.09 -6.76 -7.98
CA ARG A 65 -30.46 -6.55 -6.56
C ARG A 65 -29.24 -6.55 -5.63
N SER A 66 -28.19 -7.30 -5.97
CA SER A 66 -26.95 -7.35 -5.18
C SER A 66 -26.26 -5.99 -5.03
N TRP A 67 -26.49 -5.06 -5.95
CA TRP A 67 -26.00 -3.70 -5.82
C TRP A 67 -26.51 -3.03 -4.54
N ASN A 68 -27.80 -3.05 -4.30
CA ASN A 68 -28.41 -2.38 -3.16
C ASN A 68 -28.28 -3.20 -1.86
N GLU A 69 -27.98 -4.49 -1.96
CA GLU A 69 -27.89 -5.36 -0.79
C GLU A 69 -26.50 -5.34 -0.15
N ASP A 70 -25.41 -5.33 -0.96
CA ASP A 70 -24.05 -5.31 -0.44
C ASP A 70 -23.03 -4.60 -1.34
N TRP A 71 -23.10 -4.74 -2.66
CA TRP A 71 -21.99 -4.33 -3.54
C TRP A 71 -21.69 -2.84 -3.50
N LEU A 72 -22.69 -1.98 -3.34
CA LEU A 72 -22.46 -0.53 -3.21
C LEU A 72 -21.74 -0.16 -1.92
N ALA A 73 -21.99 -0.90 -0.84
CA ALA A 73 -21.37 -0.65 0.45
C ALA A 73 -19.99 -1.36 0.60
N MET A 74 -19.70 -2.35 -0.24
CA MET A 74 -18.50 -3.19 -0.13
C MET A 74 -17.19 -2.38 -0.13
N PRO A 75 -16.97 -1.40 -1.02
CA PRO A 75 -15.72 -0.63 -1.02
C PRO A 75 -15.44 0.07 0.31
N GLN A 76 -16.47 0.66 0.92
CA GLN A 76 -16.33 1.32 2.23
C GLN A 76 -16.19 0.31 3.36
N ARG A 77 -16.95 -0.78 3.34
CA ARG A 77 -16.86 -1.84 4.34
C ARG A 77 -15.47 -2.48 4.36
N VAL A 78 -14.90 -2.78 3.19
CA VAL A 78 -13.53 -3.30 3.07
C VAL A 78 -12.51 -2.23 3.50
N GLY A 79 -12.70 -0.98 3.13
CA GLY A 79 -11.88 0.14 3.59
C GLY A 79 -11.82 0.23 5.11
N ASN A 80 -12.96 0.08 5.79
CA ASN A 80 -13.04 0.09 7.26
C ASN A 80 -12.35 -1.12 7.92
N MET A 81 -12.20 -2.24 7.20
CA MET A 81 -11.38 -3.37 7.67
C MET A 81 -9.87 -3.11 7.50
N ILE A 82 -9.49 -2.32 6.50
CA ILE A 82 -8.09 -1.94 6.25
C ILE A 82 -7.63 -0.81 7.16
N ALA A 83 -8.50 0.14 7.47
CA ALA A 83 -8.18 1.34 8.24
C ALA A 83 -7.35 1.07 9.52
N PRO A 84 -7.71 0.13 10.40
CA PRO A 84 -6.92 -0.16 11.61
C PRO A 84 -5.53 -0.74 11.31
N LEU A 85 -5.32 -1.38 10.15
CA LEU A 85 -4.01 -1.93 9.78
C LEU A 85 -2.98 -0.85 9.44
N ILE A 86 -3.45 0.34 9.09
CA ILE A 86 -2.62 1.49 8.71
C ILE A 86 -2.81 2.68 9.65
N GLY A 87 -3.49 2.50 10.78
CA GLY A 87 -3.75 3.57 11.74
C GLY A 87 -4.59 4.72 11.18
N ALA A 88 -5.48 4.44 10.22
CA ALA A 88 -6.37 5.43 9.64
C ALA A 88 -7.70 5.52 10.41
N ALA A 89 -8.33 6.69 10.36
CA ALA A 89 -9.63 6.90 10.98
C ALA A 89 -10.74 6.05 10.33
N PRO A 90 -11.80 5.68 11.06
CA PRO A 90 -12.98 5.08 10.46
C PRO A 90 -13.52 5.93 9.30
N ASP A 91 -14.03 5.28 8.28
CA ASP A 91 -14.63 5.88 7.08
C ASP A 91 -13.68 6.72 6.20
N SER A 92 -12.38 6.76 6.52
CA SER A 92 -11.35 7.46 5.74
C SER A 92 -10.66 6.60 4.68
N VAL A 93 -10.94 5.30 4.64
CA VAL A 93 -10.34 4.35 3.70
C VAL A 93 -11.40 3.77 2.79
N ILE A 94 -11.10 3.66 1.52
CA ILE A 94 -11.96 3.03 0.51
C ILE A 94 -11.16 2.02 -0.30
N SER A 95 -11.73 0.86 -0.57
CA SER A 95 -11.15 -0.15 -1.47
C SER A 95 -11.65 0.10 -2.89
N CYS A 96 -10.75 0.45 -3.79
CA CYS A 96 -11.09 0.67 -5.20
C CYS A 96 -9.87 0.45 -6.10
N ASP A 97 -10.12 0.20 -7.38
CA ASP A 97 -9.11 0.08 -8.44
C ASP A 97 -7.85 -0.75 -8.07
N ASN A 98 -6.70 -0.31 -8.52
CA ASN A 98 -5.39 -0.86 -8.19
C ASN A 98 -4.43 0.26 -7.79
N THR A 99 -3.24 -0.11 -7.29
CA THR A 99 -2.22 0.83 -6.81
C THR A 99 -1.90 1.91 -7.84
N SER A 100 -1.69 1.55 -9.11
CA SER A 100 -1.32 2.49 -10.17
C SER A 100 -2.42 3.53 -10.44
N ILE A 101 -3.68 3.08 -10.55
CA ILE A 101 -4.82 3.99 -10.77
C ILE A 101 -5.05 4.88 -9.56
N ASN A 102 -4.95 4.32 -8.35
CA ASN A 102 -5.13 5.08 -7.12
C ASN A 102 -4.03 6.12 -6.92
N LEU A 103 -2.77 5.76 -7.19
CA LEU A 103 -1.65 6.72 -7.16
C LEU A 103 -1.84 7.85 -8.18
N HIS A 104 -2.26 7.52 -9.41
CA HIS A 104 -2.58 8.54 -10.42
C HIS A 104 -3.64 9.52 -9.91
N LYS A 105 -4.77 9.01 -9.37
CA LYS A 105 -5.84 9.83 -8.80
C LYS A 105 -5.35 10.69 -7.64
N ALA A 106 -4.54 10.14 -6.74
CA ALA A 106 -4.00 10.85 -5.58
C ALA A 106 -3.06 11.99 -6.02
N LEU A 107 -2.13 11.72 -6.94
CA LEU A 107 -1.19 12.73 -7.45
C LEU A 107 -1.91 13.83 -8.23
N MET A 108 -2.86 13.48 -9.11
CA MET A 108 -3.69 14.45 -9.84
C MET A 108 -4.44 15.37 -8.86
N SER A 109 -5.04 14.80 -7.83
CA SER A 109 -5.77 15.56 -6.81
C SER A 109 -4.81 16.46 -6.01
N ALA A 110 -3.64 15.95 -5.62
CA ALA A 110 -2.64 16.70 -4.88
C ALA A 110 -2.13 17.91 -5.67
N VAL A 111 -1.83 17.72 -6.96
CA VAL A 111 -1.42 18.80 -7.86
C VAL A 111 -2.53 19.86 -8.00
N ALA A 112 -3.77 19.44 -8.18
CA ALA A 112 -4.91 20.35 -8.28
C ALA A 112 -5.15 21.17 -7.00
N LEU A 113 -4.86 20.59 -5.83
CA LEU A 113 -4.95 21.25 -4.52
C LEU A 113 -3.78 22.22 -4.24
N ARG A 114 -2.76 22.25 -5.07
CA ARG A 114 -1.58 23.11 -4.93
C ARG A 114 -1.31 23.95 -6.19
N PRO A 115 -2.26 24.79 -6.61
CA PRO A 115 -2.12 25.57 -7.83
C PRO A 115 -0.89 26.51 -7.75
N GLY A 116 -0.19 26.65 -8.87
CA GLY A 116 1.00 27.49 -8.98
C GLY A 116 2.30 26.82 -8.53
N ARG A 117 2.26 25.63 -7.96
CA ARG A 117 3.48 24.84 -7.68
C ARG A 117 3.91 24.07 -8.93
N THR A 118 5.20 23.81 -9.04
CA THR A 118 5.82 23.39 -10.31
C THR A 118 6.62 22.09 -10.20
N GLU A 119 6.64 21.43 -9.05
CA GLU A 119 7.47 20.26 -8.83
C GLU A 119 6.70 19.13 -8.13
N ILE A 120 7.00 17.88 -8.54
CA ILE A 120 6.66 16.65 -7.81
C ILE A 120 7.99 16.04 -7.36
N VAL A 121 8.14 15.73 -6.07
CA VAL A 121 9.33 15.05 -5.52
C VAL A 121 9.02 13.57 -5.33
N ILE A 122 9.93 12.70 -5.77
CA ILE A 122 9.81 11.23 -5.67
C ILE A 122 11.15 10.58 -5.36
N ASP A 123 11.13 9.43 -4.67
CA ASP A 123 12.31 8.56 -4.58
C ASP A 123 12.63 7.96 -5.95
N ILE A 124 13.85 8.19 -6.44
CA ILE A 124 14.35 7.65 -7.73
C ILE A 124 14.38 6.10 -7.73
N ASN A 125 14.42 5.49 -6.58
CA ASN A 125 14.42 4.04 -6.40
C ASN A 125 13.03 3.47 -6.08
N ASN A 126 11.98 4.28 -6.16
CA ASN A 126 10.61 3.82 -5.92
C ASN A 126 10.23 2.69 -6.88
N PHE A 127 9.09 2.04 -6.61
CA PHE A 127 8.57 1.01 -7.51
C PHE A 127 8.41 1.60 -8.94
N PRO A 128 8.82 0.89 -10.00
CA PRO A 128 8.89 1.48 -11.35
C PRO A 128 7.59 2.10 -11.83
N THR A 129 6.43 1.50 -11.54
CA THR A 129 5.14 2.05 -11.96
C THR A 129 4.81 3.37 -11.26
N ASP A 130 5.24 3.58 -10.03
CA ASP A 130 5.03 4.83 -9.31
C ASP A 130 5.79 5.97 -9.97
N ILE A 131 7.04 5.70 -10.39
CA ILE A 131 7.85 6.68 -11.13
C ILE A 131 7.18 7.01 -12.47
N TYR A 132 6.69 6.02 -13.21
CA TYR A 132 6.02 6.23 -14.50
C TYR A 132 4.76 7.08 -14.34
N ILE A 133 3.98 6.83 -13.29
CA ILE A 133 2.76 7.58 -13.00
C ILE A 133 3.09 9.00 -12.57
N ALA A 134 4.05 9.19 -11.67
CA ALA A 134 4.47 10.52 -11.24
C ALA A 134 5.02 11.33 -12.42
N GLN A 135 5.80 10.71 -13.33
CA GLN A 135 6.27 11.37 -14.55
C GLN A 135 5.09 11.74 -15.46
N SER A 136 4.14 10.83 -15.66
CA SER A 136 2.95 11.10 -16.50
C SER A 136 2.12 12.27 -15.95
N VAL A 137 1.92 12.34 -14.64
CA VAL A 137 1.21 13.46 -14.00
C VAL A 137 2.00 14.76 -14.15
N ALA A 138 3.32 14.72 -13.96
CA ALA A 138 4.18 15.89 -14.13
C ALA A 138 4.07 16.42 -15.56
N ASP A 139 4.18 15.57 -16.57
CA ASP A 139 4.11 15.94 -17.99
C ASP A 139 2.74 16.55 -18.35
N GLN A 140 1.65 15.95 -17.89
CA GLN A 140 0.28 16.43 -18.14
C GLN A 140 0.02 17.83 -17.58
N HIS A 141 0.68 18.18 -16.47
CA HIS A 141 0.49 19.47 -15.79
C HIS A 141 1.63 20.46 -16.01
N GLY A 142 2.63 20.13 -16.85
CA GLY A 142 3.79 20.96 -17.07
C GLY A 142 4.67 21.15 -15.83
N LEU A 143 4.69 20.15 -14.94
CA LEU A 143 5.51 20.14 -13.73
C LEU A 143 6.84 19.43 -13.98
N LYS A 144 7.81 19.71 -13.13
CA LYS A 144 9.08 18.99 -13.09
C LYS A 144 8.99 17.82 -12.11
N LEU A 145 9.34 16.61 -12.56
CA LEU A 145 9.60 15.50 -11.67
C LEU A 145 11.03 15.64 -11.09
N VAL A 146 11.13 15.75 -9.77
CA VAL A 146 12.38 15.80 -9.00
C VAL A 146 12.59 14.45 -8.36
N ALA A 147 13.30 13.57 -9.09
CA ALA A 147 13.60 12.21 -8.61
C ALA A 147 14.97 12.22 -7.93
N VAL A 148 15.01 11.89 -6.63
CA VAL A 148 16.21 11.89 -5.78
C VAL A 148 16.27 10.62 -4.95
N PRO A 149 17.45 10.20 -4.46
CA PRO A 149 17.54 9.12 -3.47
C PRO A 149 16.70 9.41 -2.22
N ALA A 150 16.17 8.36 -1.57
CA ALA A 150 15.27 8.49 -0.42
C ALA A 150 15.83 9.37 0.70
N GLU A 151 17.14 9.31 0.96
CA GLU A 151 17.85 10.13 1.94
C GLU A 151 17.93 11.62 1.59
N GLU A 152 17.71 11.97 0.34
CA GLU A 152 17.74 13.34 -0.16
C GLU A 152 16.34 13.97 -0.30
N ILE A 153 15.26 13.20 -0.09
CA ILE A 153 13.88 13.67 -0.27
C ILE A 153 13.64 14.96 0.52
N ILE A 154 13.96 14.99 1.81
CA ILE A 154 13.73 16.16 2.67
C ILE A 154 14.45 17.39 2.13
N GLY A 155 15.69 17.24 1.67
CA GLY A 155 16.48 18.32 1.08
C GLY A 155 15.99 18.81 -0.29
N ALA A 156 15.23 17.98 -1.00
CA ALA A 156 14.67 18.31 -2.31
C ALA A 156 13.32 19.05 -2.21
N ILE A 157 12.66 19.03 -1.05
CA ILE A 157 11.36 19.69 -0.85
C ILE A 157 11.55 21.21 -0.77
N SER A 158 10.73 21.96 -1.49
CA SER A 158 10.76 23.42 -1.52
C SER A 158 9.34 23.99 -1.64
N GLU A 159 9.22 25.31 -1.59
CA GLU A 159 7.96 26.03 -1.86
C GLU A 159 7.40 25.77 -3.27
N ARG A 160 8.21 25.25 -4.20
CA ARG A 160 7.76 24.84 -5.54
C ARG A 160 7.14 23.44 -5.56
N THR A 161 7.34 22.64 -4.54
CA THR A 161 6.84 21.26 -4.46
C THR A 161 5.33 21.23 -4.24
N ALA A 162 4.57 20.67 -5.17
CA ALA A 162 3.14 20.44 -5.03
C ALA A 162 2.87 19.21 -4.16
N VAL A 163 3.57 18.12 -4.45
CA VAL A 163 3.39 16.83 -3.77
C VAL A 163 4.72 16.10 -3.69
N VAL A 164 4.91 15.42 -2.58
CA VAL A 164 5.97 14.42 -2.38
C VAL A 164 5.32 13.05 -2.41
N THR A 165 5.91 12.09 -3.10
CA THR A 165 5.46 10.70 -3.07
C THR A 165 6.63 9.75 -2.84
N ALA A 166 6.44 8.79 -1.95
CA ALA A 166 7.45 7.78 -1.62
C ALA A 166 6.79 6.51 -1.11
N THR A 167 7.48 5.38 -1.28
CA THR A 167 7.10 4.11 -0.65
C THR A 167 7.70 4.04 0.75
N HIS A 168 6.88 3.75 1.75
CA HIS A 168 7.34 3.71 3.15
C HIS A 168 8.33 2.58 3.42
N VAL A 169 8.09 1.40 2.86
CA VAL A 169 9.02 0.25 2.93
C VAL A 169 9.54 -0.07 1.54
N ASP A 170 10.82 0.10 1.32
CA ASP A 170 11.46 -0.20 0.03
C ASP A 170 11.38 -1.70 -0.30
N TYR A 171 10.86 -2.02 -1.48
CA TYR A 171 10.56 -3.40 -1.89
C TYR A 171 11.81 -4.27 -2.14
N ARG A 172 12.98 -3.67 -2.34
CA ARG A 172 14.25 -4.39 -2.60
C ARG A 172 15.09 -4.58 -1.38
N SER A 173 15.17 -3.53 -0.54
CA SER A 173 16.08 -3.50 0.62
C SER A 173 15.37 -3.71 1.95
N ALA A 174 14.02 -3.63 1.96
CA ALA A 174 13.19 -3.58 3.16
C ALA A 174 13.53 -2.40 4.09
N LYS A 175 14.22 -1.36 3.59
CA LYS A 175 14.49 -0.14 4.35
C LYS A 175 13.19 0.59 4.61
N ILE A 176 12.99 1.00 5.86
CA ILE A 176 11.82 1.78 6.30
C ILE A 176 12.23 3.25 6.31
N LEU A 177 11.43 4.10 5.65
CA LEU A 177 11.63 5.54 5.67
C LEU A 177 11.05 6.17 6.93
N ASP A 178 11.61 7.31 7.33
CA ASP A 178 11.07 8.12 8.44
C ASP A 178 9.84 8.90 7.96
N ALA A 179 8.66 8.25 8.03
CA ALA A 179 7.42 8.84 7.56
C ALA A 179 7.05 10.13 8.30
N PRO A 180 7.16 10.23 9.64
CA PRO A 180 6.94 11.47 10.36
C PRO A 180 7.82 12.62 9.87
N ALA A 181 9.14 12.41 9.73
CA ALA A 181 10.06 13.46 9.31
C ALA A 181 9.79 13.96 7.88
N ILE A 182 9.56 13.03 6.93
CA ILE A 182 9.29 13.39 5.53
C ILE A 182 7.94 14.09 5.40
N THR A 183 6.91 13.62 6.10
CA THR A 183 5.58 14.25 6.10
C THR A 183 5.63 15.65 6.71
N ALA A 184 6.30 15.81 7.85
CA ALA A 184 6.46 17.11 8.48
C ALA A 184 7.19 18.11 7.58
N ALA A 185 8.29 17.69 6.92
CA ALA A 185 9.03 18.53 5.96
C ALA A 185 8.16 18.90 4.77
N SER A 186 7.34 17.98 4.24
CA SER A 186 6.40 18.26 3.16
C SER A 186 5.38 19.33 3.57
N HIS A 187 4.74 19.15 4.70
CA HIS A 187 3.72 20.07 5.21
C HIS A 187 4.29 21.45 5.58
N GLN A 188 5.49 21.52 6.17
CA GLN A 188 6.18 22.78 6.49
C GLN A 188 6.46 23.62 5.25
N ASN A 189 6.73 22.98 4.10
CA ASN A 189 6.88 23.64 2.82
C ASN A 189 5.54 23.82 2.07
N GLY A 190 4.41 23.44 2.69
CA GLY A 190 3.07 23.54 2.11
C GLY A 190 2.79 22.51 1.00
N ALA A 191 3.66 21.53 0.79
CA ALA A 191 3.43 20.41 -0.10
C ALA A 191 2.46 19.39 0.53
N LEU A 192 1.85 18.54 -0.31
CA LEU A 192 1.13 17.36 0.16
C LEU A 192 2.07 16.15 0.16
N MET A 193 1.77 15.18 1.05
CA MET A 193 2.46 13.89 1.06
C MET A 193 1.52 12.78 0.61
N VAL A 194 1.98 11.92 -0.30
CA VAL A 194 1.29 10.71 -0.74
C VAL A 194 2.21 9.52 -0.47
N TRP A 195 1.82 8.68 0.49
CA TRP A 195 2.56 7.47 0.84
C TRP A 195 2.03 6.27 0.07
N ASP A 196 2.93 5.54 -0.60
CA ASP A 196 2.68 4.16 -1.00
C ASP A 196 2.97 3.23 0.18
N LEU A 197 1.95 2.49 0.62
CA LEU A 197 2.02 1.55 1.73
C LEU A 197 1.93 0.08 1.27
N ALA A 198 2.18 -0.21 -0.02
CA ALA A 198 2.03 -1.55 -0.58
C ALA A 198 2.86 -2.60 0.17
N HIS A 199 4.04 -2.24 0.69
CA HIS A 199 4.91 -3.12 1.47
C HIS A 199 4.83 -2.86 2.98
N THR A 200 3.98 -1.96 3.41
CA THR A 200 3.82 -1.54 4.82
C THR A 200 2.58 -2.14 5.46
N ALA A 201 1.43 -2.02 4.77
CA ALA A 201 0.13 -2.38 5.34
C ALA A 201 0.08 -3.85 5.78
N GLY A 202 -0.13 -4.07 7.08
CA GLY A 202 -0.14 -5.39 7.70
C GLY A 202 1.24 -6.04 7.93
N ALA A 203 2.34 -5.44 7.43
CA ALA A 203 3.70 -5.96 7.61
C ALA A 203 4.45 -5.24 8.73
N VAL A 204 4.34 -3.91 8.81
CA VAL A 204 4.95 -3.10 9.86
C VAL A 204 3.94 -2.09 10.40
N PRO A 205 4.05 -1.65 11.66
CA PRO A 205 3.16 -0.62 12.22
C PRO A 205 3.24 0.69 11.43
N PHE A 206 2.09 1.28 11.16
CA PHE A 206 1.96 2.58 10.54
C PHE A 206 0.76 3.31 11.16
N ASP A 207 0.87 4.61 11.39
CA ASP A 207 -0.21 5.43 11.93
C ASP A 207 -0.47 6.62 10.99
N ALA A 208 -1.38 6.41 10.05
CA ALA A 208 -1.74 7.44 9.09
C ALA A 208 -2.43 8.66 9.73
N SER A 209 -3.05 8.49 10.92
CA SER A 209 -3.73 9.57 11.63
C SER A 209 -2.76 10.48 12.39
N ALA A 210 -1.52 10.03 12.62
CA ALA A 210 -0.49 10.82 13.29
C ALA A 210 0.35 11.66 12.33
N LEU A 211 0.15 11.51 11.02
CA LEU A 211 0.91 12.21 9.96
C LEU A 211 0.06 13.33 9.34
#